data_a7b25efc86f5df4112cc606c1275df99
#
_entry.id   a7b25efc86f5df4112cc606c1275df99
#
_cell.length_a   1.000
_cell.length_b   1.000
_cell.length_c   1.000
_cell.angle_alpha   90.00
_cell.angle_beta   90.00
_cell.angle_gamma   90.00
#
_symmetry.space_group_name_H-M   'P 1'
#
loop_
_entity.id
_entity.type
_entity.pdbx_description
1 polymer ?
#
loop_
_entity_poly.entity_id
_entity_poly.type
_entity_poly.pdbx_seq_one_letter_code
_entity_poly.pdbx_strand_id
1 'polypeptide(L)'
;WFGNVEIEAARDIGRETPRQRVQRGIVQVPEGRQVFGALSVEDNLRLGAFARGGTTTVDTVWALFPVLRDKREDDAATLSGGQQQMLAIGRALMADPRLLLLDEPSMGLAPRLVAEIFNHIKALKARGTTILLVDQNARAALAVADRGYVMETGRIVAEGRAAELLRDPQVQHAYMGH
;
A
#
# COMPACT_ATOMS: atom_id res chain seq x y z
N TRP A 1 10.73 -5.64 9.03
CA TRP A 1 10.88 -5.94 10.46
C TRP A 1 10.00 -4.98 11.24
N PHE A 2 8.78 -5.40 11.56
CA PHE A 2 7.90 -4.60 12.40
C PHE A 2 8.31 -4.85 13.84
N GLY A 3 9.01 -3.89 14.45
CA GLY A 3 9.11 -3.78 15.89
C GLY A 3 7.70 -3.73 16.51
N ASN A 4 7.59 -3.60 17.82
CA ASN A 4 6.30 -3.52 18.50
C ASN A 4 5.41 -2.48 17.83
N VAL A 5 4.42 -2.94 17.04
CA VAL A 5 3.40 -2.09 16.42
C VAL A 5 2.18 -2.14 17.31
N GLU A 6 1.87 -1.03 17.96
CA GLU A 6 0.68 -0.86 18.78
C GLU A 6 -0.46 -0.31 17.92
N ILE A 7 -1.54 -1.07 17.84
CA ILE A 7 -2.76 -0.69 17.12
C ILE A 7 -3.93 -0.82 18.07
N GLU A 8 -4.79 0.17 18.12
CA GLU A 8 -5.97 0.23 19.00
C GLU A 8 -5.62 0.07 20.50
N ALA A 9 -5.44 1.17 21.18
CA ALA A 9 -5.17 1.22 22.62
C ALA A 9 -3.94 0.41 23.08
N ALA A 10 -2.79 0.61 22.42
CA ALA A 10 -1.49 0.08 22.84
C ALA A 10 -1.40 -1.47 22.94
N ARG A 11 -2.09 -2.17 22.03
CA ARG A 11 -2.02 -3.64 21.99
C ARG A 11 -0.84 -4.11 21.15
N ASP A 12 0.07 -4.87 21.76
CA ASP A 12 1.16 -5.55 21.05
C ASP A 12 0.60 -6.68 20.15
N ILE A 13 0.80 -6.56 18.84
CA ILE A 13 0.45 -7.55 17.82
C ILE A 13 1.67 -8.39 17.38
N GLY A 14 2.84 -8.19 17.97
CA GLY A 14 4.09 -8.82 17.55
C GLY A 14 4.04 -10.34 17.57
N ARG A 15 3.25 -10.92 18.47
CA ARG A 15 3.08 -12.38 18.61
C ARG A 15 1.91 -12.96 17.81
N GLU A 16 1.12 -12.11 17.13
CA GLU A 16 -0.01 -12.58 16.32
C GLU A 16 0.44 -13.20 15.01
N THR A 17 -0.24 -14.26 14.58
CA THR A 17 -0.01 -14.86 13.27
C THR A 17 -0.47 -13.92 12.15
N PRO A 18 0.04 -14.04 10.90
CA PRO A 18 -0.43 -13.25 9.77
C PRO A 18 -1.95 -13.30 9.58
N ARG A 19 -2.54 -14.49 9.75
CA ARG A 19 -4.00 -14.68 9.66
C ARG A 19 -4.76 -13.85 10.71
N GLN A 20 -4.29 -13.84 11.96
CA GLN A 20 -4.91 -13.07 13.04
C GLN A 20 -4.84 -11.56 12.76
N ARG A 21 -3.72 -11.07 12.23
CA ARG A 21 -3.56 -9.67 11.83
C ARG A 21 -4.53 -9.29 10.72
N VAL A 22 -4.66 -10.12 9.68
CA VAL A 22 -5.63 -9.89 8.60
C VAL A 22 -7.08 -9.89 9.13
N GLN A 23 -7.43 -10.81 10.03
CA GLN A 23 -8.75 -10.85 10.67
C GLN A 23 -9.06 -9.56 11.47
N ARG A 24 -8.05 -8.87 11.98
CA ARG A 24 -8.18 -7.54 12.61
C ARG A 24 -8.29 -6.39 11.61
N GLY A 25 -8.13 -6.68 10.33
CA GLY A 25 -8.13 -5.67 9.27
C GLY A 25 -6.77 -5.00 9.05
N ILE A 26 -5.67 -5.65 9.46
CA ILE A 26 -4.32 -5.21 9.16
C ILE A 26 -3.85 -6.00 7.95
N VAL A 27 -3.72 -5.34 6.81
CA VAL A 27 -3.39 -6.01 5.55
C VAL A 27 -2.16 -5.35 4.94
N GLN A 28 -1.22 -6.18 4.50
CA GLN A 28 0.02 -5.73 3.88
C GLN A 28 0.04 -6.01 2.38
N VAL A 29 0.50 -5.04 1.63
CA VAL A 29 1.00 -5.20 0.27
C VAL A 29 2.52 -5.16 0.36
N PRO A 30 3.21 -6.31 0.29
CA PRO A 30 4.65 -6.37 0.44
C PRO A 30 5.35 -5.87 -0.83
N GLU A 31 6.63 -5.56 -0.68
CA GLU A 31 7.53 -5.34 -1.82
C GLU A 31 7.47 -6.51 -2.82
N GLY A 32 7.67 -6.21 -4.10
CA GLY A 32 7.68 -7.24 -5.15
C GLY A 32 6.31 -7.72 -5.59
N ARG A 33 5.22 -7.02 -5.20
CA ARG A 33 3.83 -7.22 -5.66
C ARG A 33 3.19 -8.55 -5.24
N GLN A 34 3.94 -9.66 -5.34
CA GLN A 34 3.58 -11.03 -4.95
C GLN A 34 2.17 -11.45 -5.41
N VAL A 35 1.87 -11.19 -6.70
CA VAL A 35 0.66 -11.69 -7.34
C VAL A 35 0.79 -13.18 -7.68
N PHE A 36 -0.32 -13.90 -7.69
CA PHE A 36 -0.35 -15.30 -8.14
C PHE A 36 -0.43 -15.33 -9.67
N GLY A 37 0.73 -15.43 -10.34
CA GLY A 37 0.87 -15.24 -11.77
C GLY A 37 0.02 -16.19 -12.63
N ALA A 38 -0.15 -17.45 -12.19
CA ALA A 38 -0.92 -18.48 -12.88
C ALA A 38 -2.45 -18.38 -12.64
N LEU A 39 -2.89 -17.45 -11.80
CA LEU A 39 -4.31 -17.20 -11.57
C LEU A 39 -4.75 -15.97 -12.37
N SER A 40 -6.04 -15.95 -12.72
CA SER A 40 -6.65 -14.78 -13.34
C SER A 40 -6.57 -13.54 -12.42
N VAL A 41 -6.69 -12.37 -13.01
CA VAL A 41 -6.80 -11.11 -12.26
C VAL A 41 -7.96 -11.18 -11.27
N GLU A 42 -9.12 -11.67 -11.70
CA GLU A 42 -10.30 -11.78 -10.83
C GLU A 42 -10.08 -12.77 -9.68
N ASP A 43 -9.47 -13.94 -9.93
CA ASP A 43 -9.18 -14.92 -8.90
C ASP A 43 -8.19 -14.39 -7.87
N ASN A 44 -7.15 -13.66 -8.32
CA ASN A 44 -6.25 -12.95 -7.42
C ASN A 44 -7.01 -12.02 -6.47
N LEU A 45 -7.97 -11.24 -6.97
CA LEU A 45 -8.78 -10.35 -6.13
C LEU A 45 -9.63 -11.14 -5.14
N ARG A 46 -10.34 -12.18 -5.59
CA ARG A 46 -11.21 -13.03 -4.76
C ARG A 46 -10.44 -13.67 -3.60
N LEU A 47 -9.19 -14.07 -3.82
CA LEU A 47 -8.34 -14.60 -2.75
C LEU A 47 -8.11 -13.59 -1.61
N GLY A 48 -8.12 -12.29 -1.90
CA GLY A 48 -7.99 -11.25 -0.88
C GLY A 48 -9.09 -11.27 0.17
N ALA A 49 -10.31 -11.65 -0.19
CA ALA A 49 -11.46 -11.73 0.71
C ALA A 49 -11.43 -12.97 1.62
N PHE A 50 -10.63 -14.00 1.30
CA PHE A 50 -10.70 -15.33 1.93
C PHE A 50 -10.46 -15.31 3.44
N ALA A 51 -9.52 -14.51 3.92
CA ALA A 51 -9.10 -14.55 5.33
C ALA A 51 -10.06 -13.83 6.28
N ARG A 52 -10.81 -12.83 5.80
CA ARG A 52 -11.64 -11.95 6.64
C ARG A 52 -13.12 -11.95 6.26
N GLY A 53 -13.45 -12.32 5.04
CA GLY A 53 -14.83 -12.22 4.54
C GLY A 53 -15.29 -10.76 4.46
N GLY A 54 -14.43 -9.88 3.89
CA GLY A 54 -14.71 -8.46 3.76
C GLY A 54 -15.97 -8.14 3.00
N THR A 55 -16.54 -6.96 3.22
CA THR A 55 -17.72 -6.44 2.52
C THR A 55 -17.37 -5.81 1.17
N THR A 56 -16.08 -5.55 0.94
CA THR A 56 -15.59 -5.01 -0.34
C THR A 56 -15.86 -5.99 -1.47
N THR A 57 -16.54 -5.52 -2.49
CA THR A 57 -16.83 -6.29 -3.70
C THR A 57 -15.77 -6.06 -4.77
N VAL A 58 -15.66 -7.01 -5.69
CA VAL A 58 -14.78 -6.88 -6.85
C VAL A 58 -15.11 -5.62 -7.66
N ASP A 59 -16.39 -5.24 -7.73
CA ASP A 59 -16.83 -4.03 -8.43
C ASP A 59 -16.23 -2.75 -7.82
N THR A 60 -16.04 -2.72 -6.49
CA THR A 60 -15.36 -1.60 -5.83
C THR A 60 -13.91 -1.47 -6.30
N VAL A 61 -13.24 -2.61 -6.50
CA VAL A 61 -11.86 -2.64 -7.01
C VAL A 61 -11.83 -2.26 -8.50
N TRP A 62 -12.81 -2.74 -9.31
CA TRP A 62 -12.94 -2.35 -10.72
C TRP A 62 -13.18 -0.85 -10.90
N ALA A 63 -13.95 -0.23 -10.00
CA ALA A 63 -14.17 1.22 -10.02
C ALA A 63 -12.90 2.01 -9.68
N LEU A 64 -12.03 1.45 -8.85
CA LEU A 64 -10.74 2.06 -8.48
C LEU A 64 -9.67 1.84 -9.56
N PHE A 65 -9.65 0.63 -10.16
CA PHE A 65 -8.67 0.20 -11.15
C PHE A 65 -9.37 -0.33 -12.42
N PRO A 66 -9.96 0.53 -13.28
CA PRO A 66 -10.72 0.09 -14.46
C PRO A 66 -9.92 -0.80 -15.41
N VAL A 67 -8.61 -0.56 -15.55
CA VAL A 67 -7.69 -1.35 -16.39
C VAL A 67 -7.63 -2.83 -15.98
N LEU A 68 -7.86 -3.15 -14.72
CA LEU A 68 -7.90 -4.54 -14.25
C LEU A 68 -9.20 -5.23 -14.63
N ARG A 69 -10.31 -4.49 -14.72
CA ARG A 69 -11.59 -5.04 -15.17
C ARG A 69 -11.52 -5.55 -16.60
N ASP A 70 -10.86 -4.79 -17.48
CA ASP A 70 -10.72 -5.16 -18.91
C ASP A 70 -9.87 -6.43 -19.08
N LYS A 71 -9.06 -6.75 -18.06
CA LYS A 71 -8.14 -7.89 -18.01
C LYS A 71 -8.52 -8.95 -16.97
N ARG A 72 -9.77 -8.96 -16.52
CA ARG A 72 -10.20 -9.79 -15.40
C ARG A 72 -9.93 -11.29 -15.59
N GLU A 73 -9.97 -11.77 -16.84
CA GLU A 73 -9.77 -13.16 -17.22
C GLU A 73 -8.31 -13.47 -17.61
N ASP A 74 -7.47 -12.44 -17.77
CA ASP A 74 -6.06 -12.62 -18.12
C ASP A 74 -5.27 -13.20 -16.93
N ASP A 75 -4.26 -14.00 -17.23
CA ASP A 75 -3.28 -14.45 -16.23
C ASP A 75 -2.54 -13.25 -15.64
N ALA A 76 -2.43 -13.18 -14.32
CA ALA A 76 -1.76 -12.07 -13.65
C ALA A 76 -0.28 -11.91 -14.02
N ALA A 77 0.37 -12.98 -14.49
CA ALA A 77 1.73 -12.92 -15.00
C ALA A 77 1.87 -12.07 -16.28
N THR A 78 0.80 -11.92 -17.07
CA THR A 78 0.81 -11.16 -18.34
C THR A 78 0.67 -9.65 -18.14
N LEU A 79 0.32 -9.23 -16.93
CA LEU A 79 0.14 -7.82 -16.60
C LEU A 79 1.47 -7.06 -16.58
N SER A 80 1.43 -5.77 -16.96
CA SER A 80 2.56 -4.87 -16.74
C SER A 80 2.85 -4.70 -15.23
N GLY A 81 4.07 -4.27 -14.90
CA GLY A 81 4.45 -4.07 -13.50
C GLY A 81 3.53 -3.13 -12.72
N GLY A 82 3.04 -2.06 -13.36
CA GLY A 82 2.06 -1.15 -12.72
C GLY A 82 0.69 -1.81 -12.53
N GLN A 83 0.23 -2.60 -13.50
CA GLN A 83 -1.02 -3.34 -13.36
C GLN A 83 -0.93 -4.43 -12.29
N GLN A 84 0.22 -5.11 -12.17
CA GLN A 84 0.45 -6.06 -11.06
C GLN A 84 0.45 -5.36 -9.70
N GLN A 85 0.98 -4.13 -9.60
CA GLN A 85 0.92 -3.33 -8.38
C GLN A 85 -0.52 -2.94 -8.04
N MET A 86 -1.31 -2.51 -9.01
CA MET A 86 -2.74 -2.23 -8.83
C MET A 86 -3.49 -3.50 -8.40
N LEU A 87 -3.15 -4.66 -8.96
CA LEU A 87 -3.75 -5.95 -8.59
C LEU A 87 -3.39 -6.32 -7.15
N ALA A 88 -2.15 -6.15 -6.72
CA ALA A 88 -1.71 -6.42 -5.35
C ALA A 88 -2.45 -5.52 -4.33
N ILE A 89 -2.59 -4.22 -4.64
CA ILE A 89 -3.37 -3.28 -3.82
C ILE A 89 -4.85 -3.68 -3.83
N GLY A 90 -5.42 -3.96 -5.00
CA GLY A 90 -6.82 -4.40 -5.15
C GLY A 90 -7.11 -5.65 -4.33
N ARG A 91 -6.23 -6.65 -4.38
CA ARG A 91 -6.32 -7.87 -3.57
C ARG A 91 -6.32 -7.57 -2.07
N ALA A 92 -5.48 -6.65 -1.62
CA ALA A 92 -5.46 -6.23 -0.21
C ALA A 92 -6.77 -5.54 0.20
N LEU A 93 -7.36 -4.73 -0.68
CA LEU A 93 -8.63 -4.04 -0.43
C LEU A 93 -9.81 -5.01 -0.29
N MET A 94 -9.78 -6.16 -0.96
CA MET A 94 -10.82 -7.20 -0.84
C MET A 94 -10.95 -7.74 0.59
N ALA A 95 -9.91 -7.62 1.42
CA ALA A 95 -9.97 -7.94 2.85
C ALA A 95 -10.63 -6.83 3.69
N ASP A 96 -11.07 -5.73 3.09
CA ASP A 96 -11.68 -4.58 3.76
C ASP A 96 -10.80 -4.03 4.92
N PRO A 97 -9.56 -3.55 4.61
CA PRO A 97 -8.58 -3.23 5.62
C PRO A 97 -8.97 -1.98 6.43
N ARG A 98 -8.77 -2.04 7.75
CA ARG A 98 -8.78 -0.88 8.66
C ARG A 98 -7.43 -0.16 8.62
N LEU A 99 -6.34 -0.94 8.45
CA LEU A 99 -4.98 -0.47 8.26
C LEU A 99 -4.36 -1.20 7.07
N LEU A 100 -4.01 -0.44 6.04
CA LEU A 100 -3.31 -0.91 4.85
C LEU A 100 -1.82 -0.54 4.96
N LEU A 101 -0.95 -1.55 4.93
CA LEU A 101 0.49 -1.38 4.94
C LEU A 101 0.99 -1.53 3.50
N LEU A 102 1.66 -0.50 2.97
CA LEU A 102 2.22 -0.48 1.62
C LEU A 102 3.74 -0.40 1.72
N ASP A 103 4.42 -1.40 1.20
CA ASP A 103 5.87 -1.51 1.24
C ASP A 103 6.44 -1.31 -0.16
N GLU A 104 7.14 -0.19 -0.37
CA GLU A 104 7.75 0.24 -1.64
C GLU A 104 6.80 0.13 -2.86
N PRO A 105 5.56 0.66 -2.79
CA PRO A 105 4.59 0.48 -3.86
C PRO A 105 4.99 1.13 -5.18
N SER A 106 5.96 2.07 -5.17
CA SER A 106 6.43 2.76 -6.36
C SER A 106 7.66 2.11 -7.01
N MET A 107 8.28 1.12 -6.34
CA MET A 107 9.55 0.57 -6.77
C MET A 107 9.48 -0.12 -8.15
N GLY A 108 10.44 0.22 -9.02
CA GLY A 108 10.53 -0.36 -10.37
C GLY A 108 9.40 0.04 -11.31
N LEU A 109 8.68 1.13 -11.03
CA LEU A 109 7.64 1.66 -11.90
C LEU A 109 8.13 2.89 -12.68
N ALA A 110 7.60 3.05 -13.90
CA ALA A 110 7.82 4.27 -14.67
C ALA A 110 7.17 5.49 -13.96
N PRO A 111 7.73 6.73 -14.10
CA PRO A 111 7.27 7.90 -13.37
C PRO A 111 5.76 8.17 -13.49
N ARG A 112 5.17 7.93 -14.66
CA ARG A 112 3.72 8.08 -14.87
C ARG A 112 2.91 7.11 -14.01
N LEU A 113 3.36 5.86 -13.88
CA LEU A 113 2.70 4.82 -13.08
C LEU A 113 2.86 5.10 -11.58
N VAL A 114 4.01 5.64 -11.18
CA VAL A 114 4.23 6.12 -9.80
C VAL A 114 3.17 7.16 -9.44
N ALA A 115 2.99 8.21 -10.28
CA ALA A 115 1.97 9.23 -10.05
C ALA A 115 0.55 8.63 -9.95
N GLU A 116 0.24 7.66 -10.80
CA GLU A 116 -1.06 6.97 -10.79
C GLU A 116 -1.28 6.19 -9.48
N ILE A 117 -0.31 5.40 -9.03
CA ILE A 117 -0.38 4.67 -7.76
C ILE A 117 -0.57 5.63 -6.58
N PHE A 118 0.19 6.72 -6.51
CA PHE A 118 0.01 7.70 -5.43
C PHE A 118 -1.34 8.42 -5.46
N ASN A 119 -1.92 8.65 -6.64
CA ASN A 119 -3.29 9.15 -6.77
C ASN A 119 -4.32 8.14 -6.22
N HIS A 120 -4.14 6.85 -6.48
CA HIS A 120 -4.99 5.81 -5.89
C HIS A 120 -4.84 5.75 -4.37
N ILE A 121 -3.61 5.83 -3.84
CA ILE A 121 -3.36 5.90 -2.39
C ILE A 121 -4.09 7.10 -1.76
N LYS A 122 -4.02 8.27 -2.40
CA LYS A 122 -4.74 9.46 -1.96
C LYS A 122 -6.26 9.27 -1.97
N ALA A 123 -6.80 8.61 -2.99
CA ALA A 123 -8.22 8.30 -3.08
C ALA A 123 -8.68 7.31 -1.99
N LEU A 124 -7.86 6.29 -1.66
CA LEU A 124 -8.13 5.36 -0.56
C LEU A 124 -8.15 6.06 0.79
N LYS A 125 -7.16 6.93 1.04
CA LYS A 125 -7.11 7.77 2.25
C LYS A 125 -8.37 8.63 2.39
N ALA A 126 -8.82 9.27 1.30
CA ALA A 126 -10.04 10.09 1.29
C ALA A 126 -11.32 9.29 1.61
N ARG A 127 -11.31 7.96 1.41
CA ARG A 127 -12.40 7.04 1.79
C ARG A 127 -12.30 6.57 3.25
N GLY A 128 -11.33 7.06 4.02
CA GLY A 128 -11.15 6.74 5.44
C GLY A 128 -10.25 5.53 5.72
N THR A 129 -9.57 4.97 4.72
CA THR A 129 -8.59 3.90 4.96
C THR A 129 -7.37 4.48 5.65
N THR A 130 -6.98 3.93 6.80
CA THR A 130 -5.70 4.26 7.43
C THR A 130 -4.58 3.55 6.66
N ILE A 131 -3.54 4.31 6.29
CA ILE A 131 -2.45 3.79 5.45
C ILE A 131 -1.12 4.07 6.13
N LEU A 132 -0.29 3.03 6.30
CA LEU A 132 1.13 3.16 6.59
C LEU A 132 1.90 2.85 5.30
N LEU A 133 2.61 3.85 4.81
CA LEU A 133 3.35 3.79 3.55
C LEU A 133 4.85 3.88 3.82
N VAL A 134 5.62 2.93 3.32
CA VAL A 134 7.08 2.96 3.24
C VAL A 134 7.46 3.08 1.77
N ASP A 135 8.24 4.10 1.41
CA ASP A 135 8.66 4.30 0.02
C ASP A 135 9.95 5.15 -0.04
N GLN A 136 10.86 4.80 -0.95
CA GLN A 136 12.08 5.57 -1.18
C GLN A 136 11.78 6.93 -1.83
N ASN A 137 10.67 7.05 -2.57
CA ASN A 137 10.23 8.30 -3.16
C ASN A 137 9.60 9.20 -2.09
N ALA A 138 10.47 9.73 -1.20
CA ALA A 138 10.06 10.55 -0.06
C ALA A 138 9.14 11.71 -0.48
N ARG A 139 9.42 12.35 -1.62
CA ARG A 139 8.62 13.46 -2.13
C ARG A 139 7.19 13.05 -2.47
N ALA A 140 7.03 11.94 -3.18
CA ALA A 140 5.71 11.44 -3.55
C ALA A 140 4.94 10.91 -2.33
N ALA A 141 5.64 10.21 -1.42
CA ALA A 141 5.06 9.69 -0.19
C ALA A 141 4.57 10.82 0.73
N LEU A 142 5.40 11.82 1.00
CA LEU A 142 5.02 12.97 1.83
C LEU A 142 3.92 13.84 1.21
N ALA A 143 3.83 13.88 -0.13
CA ALA A 143 2.77 14.63 -0.81
C ALA A 143 1.36 14.07 -0.57
N VAL A 144 1.22 12.81 -0.18
CA VAL A 144 -0.06 12.15 0.11
C VAL A 144 -0.29 11.87 1.59
N ALA A 145 0.77 11.91 2.41
CA ALA A 145 0.72 11.62 3.84
C ALA A 145 0.22 12.81 4.67
N ASP A 146 -0.26 12.54 5.90
CA ASP A 146 -0.52 13.57 6.93
C ASP A 146 0.70 13.79 7.82
N ARG A 147 1.39 12.70 8.16
CA ARG A 147 2.62 12.67 8.96
C ARG A 147 3.67 11.86 8.25
N GLY A 148 4.92 12.17 8.51
CA GLY A 148 6.06 11.42 8.01
C GLY A 148 7.06 11.10 9.11
N TYR A 149 7.79 10.02 8.90
CA TYR A 149 8.94 9.60 9.68
C TYR A 149 10.08 9.35 8.70
N VAL A 150 11.15 10.09 8.83
CA VAL A 150 12.36 9.90 8.00
C VAL A 150 13.27 8.94 8.75
N MET A 151 13.60 7.83 8.10
CA MET A 151 14.42 6.79 8.71
C MET A 151 15.77 6.68 7.99
N GLU A 152 16.85 6.64 8.78
CA GLU A 152 18.19 6.41 8.29
C GLU A 152 18.87 5.34 9.16
N THR A 153 19.46 4.34 8.53
CA THR A 153 20.20 3.26 9.21
C THR A 153 19.43 2.65 10.41
N GLY A 154 18.11 2.44 10.23
CA GLY A 154 17.24 1.85 11.25
C GLY A 154 16.84 2.80 12.39
N ARG A 155 17.12 4.11 12.28
CA ARG A 155 16.75 5.13 13.26
C ARG A 155 15.87 6.20 12.63
N ILE A 156 14.89 6.69 13.37
CA ILE A 156 14.11 7.86 12.97
C ILE A 156 14.97 9.09 13.24
N VAL A 157 15.28 9.82 12.16
CA VAL A 157 16.11 11.05 12.20
C VAL A 157 15.28 12.32 12.12
N ALA A 158 14.07 12.24 11.55
CA ALA A 158 13.10 13.34 11.55
C ALA A 158 11.67 12.79 11.57
N GLU A 159 10.77 13.51 12.23
CA GLU A 159 9.34 13.22 12.23
C GLU A 159 8.54 14.53 12.29
N GLY A 160 7.34 14.52 11.72
CA GLY A 160 6.48 15.70 11.76
C GLY A 160 5.31 15.63 10.80
N ARG A 161 4.64 16.76 10.60
CA ARG A 161 3.61 16.89 9.57
C ARG A 161 4.27 16.78 8.20
N ALA A 162 3.68 16.02 7.30
CA ALA A 162 4.25 15.80 5.97
C ALA A 162 4.54 17.10 5.22
N ALA A 163 3.65 18.11 5.35
CA ALA A 163 3.84 19.42 4.73
C ALA A 163 5.04 20.22 5.29
N GLU A 164 5.44 19.98 6.55
CA GLU A 164 6.61 20.58 7.18
C GLU A 164 7.88 19.87 6.70
N LEU A 165 7.88 18.53 6.71
CA LEU A 165 9.00 17.72 6.22
C LEU A 165 9.30 17.95 4.73
N LEU A 166 8.28 18.20 3.90
CA LEU A 166 8.45 18.56 2.49
C LEU A 166 9.23 19.89 2.29
N ARG A 167 9.20 20.78 3.29
CA ARG A 167 9.89 22.09 3.26
C ARG A 167 11.20 22.09 4.03
N ASP A 168 11.50 21.04 4.78
CA ASP A 168 12.71 20.93 5.57
C ASP A 168 13.93 20.79 4.65
N PRO A 169 14.89 21.74 4.70
CA PRO A 169 16.07 21.71 3.84
C PRO A 169 16.93 20.45 4.03
N GLN A 170 17.00 19.89 5.25
CA GLN A 170 17.77 18.68 5.52
C GLN A 170 17.12 17.47 4.86
N VAL A 171 15.79 17.34 4.97
CA VAL A 171 15.02 16.27 4.32
C VAL A 171 15.09 16.40 2.80
N GLN A 172 15.00 17.64 2.26
CA GLN A 172 15.11 17.88 0.83
C GLN A 172 16.49 17.48 0.30
N HIS A 173 17.54 17.89 0.97
CA HIS A 173 18.92 17.60 0.54
C HIS A 173 19.24 16.10 0.62
N ALA A 174 18.80 15.41 1.68
CA ALA A 174 19.15 14.02 1.92
C ALA A 174 18.33 13.01 1.07
N TYR A 175 17.04 13.32 0.79
CA TYR A 175 16.09 12.31 0.30
C TYR A 175 15.28 12.71 -0.94
N MET A 176 15.31 13.98 -1.39
CA MET A 176 14.47 14.43 -2.50
C MET A 176 15.23 14.73 -3.79
N GLY A 177 16.56 14.70 -3.76
CA GLY A 177 17.41 15.13 -4.87
C GLY A 177 17.21 16.61 -5.23
N HIS A 178 18.17 17.21 -5.90
CA HIS A 178 18.06 18.54 -6.50
C HIS A 178 17.42 18.44 -7.88
#